data_04891533cb9597c4870601e23d4291d8
#
_entry.id   04891533cb9597c4870601e23d4291d8
#
_cell.length_a   1.000
_cell.length_b   1.000
_cell.length_c   1.000
_cell.angle_alpha   90.00
_cell.angle_beta   90.00
_cell.angle_gamma   90.00
#
_symmetry.space_group_name_H-M   'P 1'
#
loop_
_entity.id
_entity.type
_entity.pdbx_description
1 polymer ?
#
loop_
_entity_poly.entity_id
_entity_poly.type
_entity_poly.pdbx_seq_one_letter_code
_entity_poly.pdbx_strand_id
1 'polypeptide(L)'
;MLLTKQQKYLLAVLEKLGCAEQRQLAALLQKMFAFSFLDDAVRVTNACVRQMQMGGLLQISNGLVTQTGGQPSPQQIEAIDVM
;
A
#
# COMPACT_ATOMS: atom_id res chain seq x y z
N MET A 1 -10.37 -7.08 7.15
CA MET A 1 -10.29 -6.44 5.83
C MET A 1 -9.59 -7.34 4.84
N LEU A 2 -10.23 -7.59 3.72
CA LEU A 2 -9.62 -8.40 2.68
C LEU A 2 -8.84 -7.51 1.73
N LEU A 3 -7.59 -7.84 1.52
CA LEU A 3 -6.73 -7.06 0.64
C LEU A 3 -6.73 -7.64 -0.76
N THR A 4 -6.81 -6.76 -1.74
CA THR A 4 -6.66 -7.18 -3.13
C THR A 4 -5.20 -7.49 -3.43
N LYS A 5 -4.96 -8.09 -4.59
CA LYS A 5 -3.59 -8.39 -5.00
C LYS A 5 -2.76 -7.11 -5.10
N GLN A 6 -3.36 -6.04 -5.62
CA GLN A 6 -2.67 -4.76 -5.73
C GLN A 6 -2.32 -4.22 -4.35
N GLN A 7 -3.25 -4.30 -3.41
CA GLN A 7 -2.99 -3.81 -2.06
C GLN A 7 -1.89 -4.61 -1.38
N LYS A 8 -1.91 -5.92 -1.53
CA LYS A 8 -0.87 -6.76 -0.96
C LYS A 8 0.49 -6.43 -1.55
N TYR A 9 0.53 -6.19 -2.86
CA TYR A 9 1.76 -5.84 -3.52
C TYR A 9 2.31 -4.51 -3.00
N LEU A 10 1.44 -3.52 -2.83
CA LEU A 10 1.87 -2.22 -2.31
C LEU A 10 2.42 -2.33 -0.90
N LEU A 11 1.77 -3.12 -0.06
CA LEU A 11 2.28 -3.32 1.30
C LEU A 11 3.64 -4.00 1.28
N ALA A 12 3.82 -4.98 0.42
CA ALA A 12 5.12 -5.66 0.31
C ALA A 12 6.21 -4.70 -0.15
N VAL A 13 5.89 -3.83 -1.09
CA VAL A 13 6.84 -2.83 -1.57
C VAL A 13 7.20 -1.87 -0.46
N LEU A 14 6.21 -1.38 0.28
CA LEU A 14 6.46 -0.45 1.37
C LEU A 14 7.25 -1.10 2.50
N GLU A 15 7.03 -2.39 2.72
CA GLU A 15 7.80 -3.10 3.71
C GLU A 15 9.28 -3.13 3.35
N LYS A 16 9.59 -3.25 2.07
CA LYS A 16 10.98 -3.26 1.61
C LYS A 16 11.59 -1.87 1.57
N LEU A 17 10.83 -0.90 1.09
CA LEU A 17 11.35 0.45 0.87
C LEU A 17 11.23 1.35 2.10
N GLY A 18 10.34 1.03 2.99
CA GLY A 18 10.06 1.88 4.14
C GLY A 18 9.05 2.98 3.82
N CYS A 19 9.24 3.67 2.73
CA CYS A 19 8.31 4.69 2.27
C CYS A 19 8.47 4.86 0.77
N ALA A 20 7.47 5.44 0.14
CA ALA A 20 7.51 5.69 -1.28
C ALA A 20 6.48 6.75 -1.64
N GLU A 21 6.73 7.44 -2.75
CA GLU A 21 5.74 8.36 -3.29
C GLU A 21 4.65 7.58 -4.00
N GLN A 22 3.44 8.14 -4.02
CA GLN A 22 2.34 7.48 -4.72
C GLN A 22 2.66 7.25 -6.18
N ARG A 23 3.39 8.19 -6.78
CA ARG A 23 3.80 8.07 -8.18
C ARG A 23 4.70 6.86 -8.39
N GLN A 24 5.61 6.62 -7.46
CA GLN A 24 6.47 5.45 -7.53
C GLN A 24 5.67 4.16 -7.42
N LEU A 25 4.72 4.14 -6.51
CA LEU A 25 3.86 2.98 -6.34
C LEU A 25 3.03 2.74 -7.60
N ALA A 26 2.54 3.80 -8.22
CA ALA A 26 1.77 3.68 -9.46
C ALA A 26 2.62 3.10 -10.58
N ALA A 27 3.86 3.54 -10.71
CA ALA A 27 4.75 3.02 -11.72
C ALA A 27 5.02 1.54 -11.53
N LEU A 28 5.21 1.13 -10.27
CA LEU A 28 5.42 -0.27 -9.96
C LEU A 28 4.18 -1.10 -10.27
N LEU A 29 3.00 -0.59 -9.93
CA LEU A 29 1.77 -1.28 -10.25
C LEU A 29 1.56 -1.41 -11.75
N GLN A 30 1.87 -0.35 -12.51
CA GLN A 30 1.75 -0.41 -13.94
C GLN A 30 2.58 -1.55 -14.52
N LYS A 31 3.79 -1.68 -14.02
CA LYS A 31 4.69 -2.70 -14.50
C LYS A 31 4.27 -4.10 -14.07
N MET A 32 3.91 -4.24 -12.81
CA MET A 32 3.59 -5.55 -12.27
C MET A 32 2.27 -6.11 -12.79
N PHE A 33 1.29 -5.26 -12.98
CA PHE A 33 -0.05 -5.69 -13.37
C PHE A 33 -0.39 -5.32 -14.81
N ALA A 34 0.61 -4.87 -15.57
CA ALA A 34 0.49 -4.64 -17.01
C ALA A 34 -0.62 -3.65 -17.37
N PHE A 35 -0.73 -2.57 -16.63
CA PHE A 35 -1.66 -1.52 -17.02
C PHE A 35 -1.20 -0.88 -18.32
N SER A 36 -2.15 -0.66 -19.22
CA SER A 36 -1.82 -0.06 -20.52
C SER A 36 -1.40 1.39 -20.39
N PHE A 37 -2.00 2.12 -19.45
CA PHE A 37 -1.71 3.53 -19.26
C PHE A 37 -1.33 3.80 -17.82
N LEU A 38 -0.36 4.70 -17.66
CA LEU A 38 0.06 5.09 -16.32
C LEU A 38 -1.09 5.74 -15.54
N ASP A 39 -1.96 6.47 -16.22
CA ASP A 39 -3.10 7.12 -15.57
C ASP A 39 -4.00 6.10 -14.89
N ASP A 40 -4.19 4.95 -15.50
CA ASP A 40 -4.99 3.89 -14.89
C ASP A 40 -4.30 3.35 -13.65
N ALA A 41 -3.00 3.15 -13.72
CA ALA A 41 -2.25 2.68 -12.58
C ALA A 41 -2.29 3.70 -11.44
N VAL A 42 -2.17 4.98 -11.77
CA VAL A 42 -2.25 6.04 -10.76
C VAL A 42 -3.62 6.02 -10.09
N ARG A 43 -4.68 5.86 -10.86
CA ARG A 43 -6.03 5.83 -10.33
C ARG A 43 -6.22 4.65 -9.38
N VAL A 44 -5.78 3.47 -9.79
CA VAL A 44 -5.87 2.28 -8.97
C VAL A 44 -5.02 2.42 -7.71
N THR A 45 -3.81 2.94 -7.86
CA THR A 45 -2.91 3.14 -6.73
C THR A 45 -3.53 4.09 -5.72
N ASN A 46 -4.09 5.22 -6.19
CA ASN A 46 -4.69 6.18 -5.29
C ASN A 46 -5.87 5.57 -4.54
N ALA A 47 -6.68 4.77 -5.22
CA ALA A 47 -7.81 4.11 -4.59
C ALA A 47 -7.33 3.11 -3.54
N CYS A 48 -6.32 2.32 -3.87
CA CYS A 48 -5.78 1.34 -2.93
C CYS A 48 -5.18 2.01 -1.70
N VAL A 49 -4.38 3.06 -1.92
CA VAL A 49 -3.74 3.79 -0.83
C VAL A 49 -4.81 4.40 0.07
N ARG A 50 -5.83 5.00 -0.54
CA ARG A 50 -6.89 5.63 0.23
C ARG A 50 -7.63 4.61 1.10
N GLN A 51 -7.98 3.46 0.52
CA GLN A 51 -8.67 2.42 1.27
C GLN A 51 -7.82 1.89 2.41
N MET A 52 -6.54 1.65 2.16
CA MET A 52 -5.66 1.17 3.19
C MET A 52 -5.40 2.23 4.26
N GLN A 53 -5.35 3.50 3.87
CA GLN A 53 -5.22 4.59 4.82
C GLN A 53 -6.45 4.67 5.73
N MET A 54 -7.62 4.55 5.14
CA MET A 54 -8.86 4.55 5.93
C MET A 54 -8.94 3.34 6.86
N GLY A 55 -8.37 2.22 6.44
CA GLY A 55 -8.31 1.03 7.27
C GLY A 55 -7.20 1.05 8.30
N GLY A 56 -6.41 2.11 8.35
CA GLY A 56 -5.34 2.21 9.33
C GLY A 56 -4.07 1.47 8.98
N LEU A 57 -3.94 1.03 7.74
CA LEU A 57 -2.76 0.28 7.31
C LEU A 57 -1.64 1.16 6.79
N LEU A 58 -1.98 2.31 6.26
CA LEU A 58 -1.01 3.24 5.68
C LEU A 58 -1.26 4.64 6.18
N GLN A 59 -0.23 5.46 6.09
CA GLN A 59 -0.38 6.89 6.33
C GLN A 59 0.45 7.65 5.30
N ILE A 60 0.07 8.88 5.05
CA ILE A 60 0.77 9.74 4.11
C ILE A 60 1.31 10.92 4.88
N SER A 61 2.60 11.17 4.70
CA SER A 61 3.26 12.29 5.36
C SER A 61 4.24 12.91 4.38
N ASN A 62 4.08 14.20 4.14
CA ASN A 62 4.95 14.94 3.22
C ASN A 62 5.01 14.29 1.83
N GLY A 63 3.88 13.77 1.37
CA GLY A 63 3.81 13.15 0.07
C GLY A 63 4.35 11.73 0.00
N LEU A 64 4.80 11.20 1.12
CA LEU A 64 5.31 9.84 1.18
C LEU A 64 4.32 8.92 1.85
N VAL A 65 4.16 7.75 1.28
CA VAL A 65 3.28 6.72 1.82
C VAL A 65 4.12 5.78 2.66
N THR A 66 3.69 5.55 3.89
CA THR A 66 4.38 4.63 4.79
C THR A 66 3.37 3.73 5.45
N GLN A 67 3.84 2.62 5.99
CA GLN A 67 3.00 1.76 6.79
C GLN A 67 2.74 2.42 8.14
N THR A 68 1.50 2.30 8.59
CA THR A 68 1.10 2.91 9.84
C THR A 68 1.80 2.22 11.00
N GLY A 69 2.23 3.04 11.93
CA GLY A 69 2.82 2.48 13.13
C GLY A 69 4.27 2.17 12.99
N GLY A 70 4.80 2.45 11.84
CA GLY A 70 6.19 2.17 11.65
C GLY A 70 6.46 0.73 11.73
N GLN A 71 5.71 -0.01 12.42
CA GLN A 71 5.87 -1.39 12.41
C GLN A 71 4.71 -1.92 13.05
N PRO A 72 3.85 -2.49 12.30
CA PRO A 72 2.88 -3.31 12.88
C PRO A 72 3.68 -4.37 13.53
N SER A 73 3.69 -4.36 14.75
CA SER A 73 4.36 -5.43 15.42
C SER A 73 3.69 -6.71 14.99
N PRO A 74 4.44 -7.76 14.82
CA PRO A 74 3.86 -9.04 14.49
C PRO A 74 2.80 -9.45 15.49
N GLN A 75 2.94 -9.04 16.70
CA GLN A 75 1.94 -9.34 17.71
C GLN A 75 0.61 -8.73 17.40
N GLN A 76 0.60 -7.52 16.88
CA GLN A 76 -0.64 -6.88 16.52
C GLN A 76 -1.33 -7.63 15.42
N ILE A 77 -0.57 -8.06 14.44
CA ILE A 77 -1.12 -8.79 13.33
C ILE A 77 -1.65 -10.12 13.82
N GLU A 78 -0.90 -10.80 14.65
CA GLU A 78 -1.33 -12.06 15.18
C GLU A 78 -2.58 -11.93 16.03
N ALA A 79 -2.63 -10.90 16.85
CA ALA A 79 -3.80 -10.67 17.67
C ALA A 79 -5.04 -10.47 16.82
N ILE A 80 -4.87 -9.79 15.70
CA ILE A 80 -5.99 -9.59 14.79
C ILE A 80 -6.36 -10.89 14.12
N ASP A 81 -5.36 -11.63 13.71
CA ASP A 81 -5.60 -12.84 12.94
C ASP A 81 -6.18 -13.95 13.77
N VAL A 82 -5.71 -14.10 14.99
CA VAL A 82 -6.14 -15.22 15.82
C VAL A 82 -7.31 -14.87 16.68
N MET A 83 -7.61 -13.63 16.76
CA MET A 83 -8.79 -13.22 17.49
C MET A 83 -9.99 -13.32 16.59
#